data_b2353a57e38273aafea5f0afbb4ca8cf
#
_entry.id   b2353a57e38273aafea5f0afbb4ca8cf
#
_cell.length_a   1.000
_cell.length_b   1.000
_cell.length_c   1.000
_cell.angle_alpha   90.00
_cell.angle_beta   90.00
_cell.angle_gamma   90.00
#
_symmetry.space_group_name_H-M   'P 1'
#
loop_
_entity.id
_entity.type
_entity.pdbx_description
1 polymer ?
#
loop_
_entity_poly.entity_id
_entity_poly.type
_entity_poly.pdbx_seq_one_letter_code
_entity_poly.pdbx_strand_id
1 'polypeptide(L)'
;KLGLQVDTLINNAGFGGHGLFHERSLLAEQQMMQVNIISLTNLTHHYSQGMVARRQGKILNISSTASFMPGPLQAVYYASKAFVTSFTQAIAQEMAEFNVTATALCPGPVATGFVSAGNLEGVDIFKNAKTARSVAQCGYTAMEQGELVAFNEAGLKFALNWLIPLLPRKILLKISRKAMEKTS
;
A
#
# COMPACT_ATOMS: atom_id res chain seq x y z
N LYS A 1 -21.05 25.22 0.01
CA LYS A 1 -20.29 24.30 0.90
C LYS A 1 -21.32 23.55 1.73
N LEU A 2 -21.32 22.22 1.72
CA LEU A 2 -22.34 21.38 2.38
C LEU A 2 -22.16 21.27 3.91
N GLY A 3 -21.15 21.91 4.51
CA GLY A 3 -20.88 21.83 5.96
C GLY A 3 -20.52 20.42 6.46
N LEU A 4 -20.22 19.47 5.55
CA LEU A 4 -19.89 18.10 5.93
C LEU A 4 -18.51 18.01 6.57
N GLN A 5 -18.43 17.22 7.62
CA GLN A 5 -17.18 16.84 8.29
C GLN A 5 -16.78 15.42 7.86
N VAL A 6 -15.49 15.23 7.53
CA VAL A 6 -14.95 13.91 7.19
C VAL A 6 -14.24 13.35 8.42
N ASP A 7 -14.81 12.30 9.00
CA ASP A 7 -14.24 11.62 10.17
C ASP A 7 -13.36 10.43 9.80
N THR A 8 -13.55 9.89 8.59
CA THR A 8 -12.76 8.77 8.09
C THR A 8 -12.31 9.04 6.65
N LEU A 9 -11.03 8.91 6.39
CA LEU A 9 -10.43 8.97 5.07
C LEU A 9 -9.85 7.60 4.69
N ILE A 10 -10.29 7.04 3.55
CA ILE A 10 -9.73 5.80 3.00
C ILE A 10 -9.08 6.09 1.65
N ASN A 11 -7.76 6.14 1.61
CA ASN A 11 -6.98 6.27 0.39
C ASN A 11 -6.76 4.89 -0.23
N ASN A 12 -7.70 4.46 -1.07
CA ASN A 12 -7.69 3.14 -1.69
C ASN A 12 -7.21 3.17 -3.14
N ALA A 13 -7.38 4.27 -3.87
CA ALA A 13 -7.00 4.37 -5.27
C ALA A 13 -5.50 4.10 -5.47
N GLY A 14 -5.19 3.25 -6.45
CA GLY A 14 -3.81 2.91 -6.77
C GLY A 14 -3.74 1.83 -7.85
N PHE A 15 -2.67 1.84 -8.62
CA PHE A 15 -2.41 0.82 -9.62
C PHE A 15 -0.91 0.52 -9.70
N GLY A 16 -0.59 -0.59 -10.35
CA GLY A 16 0.77 -1.05 -10.59
C GLY A 16 1.10 -1.06 -12.08
N GLY A 17 2.26 -1.62 -12.40
CA GLY A 17 2.67 -1.84 -13.78
C GLY A 17 3.82 -2.83 -13.83
N HIS A 18 3.86 -3.67 -14.86
CA HIS A 18 4.82 -4.75 -14.98
C HIS A 18 5.74 -4.56 -16.20
N GLY A 19 7.03 -4.79 -16.03
CA GLY A 19 8.03 -4.76 -17.09
C GLY A 19 9.37 -4.16 -16.63
N LEU A 20 10.38 -4.24 -17.46
CA LEU A 20 11.69 -3.64 -17.21
C LEU A 20 11.55 -2.11 -17.21
N PHE A 21 12.10 -1.45 -16.20
CA PHE A 21 11.90 -0.01 -15.98
C PHE A 21 12.24 0.84 -17.21
N HIS A 22 13.33 0.54 -17.91
CA HIS A 22 13.78 1.29 -19.09
C HIS A 22 12.94 1.04 -20.35
N GLU A 23 12.08 0.00 -20.36
CA GLU A 23 11.19 -0.32 -21.47
C GLU A 23 9.77 0.20 -21.26
N ARG A 24 9.43 0.56 -20.02
CA ARG A 24 8.11 1.07 -19.68
C ARG A 24 7.96 2.54 -20.05
N SER A 25 6.72 2.94 -20.36
CA SER A 25 6.39 4.35 -20.58
C SER A 25 6.63 5.19 -19.33
N LEU A 26 7.49 6.20 -19.44
CA LEU A 26 7.74 7.16 -18.36
C LEU A 26 6.44 7.86 -17.92
N LEU A 27 5.55 8.17 -18.87
CA LEU A 27 4.25 8.79 -18.56
C LEU A 27 3.39 7.88 -17.68
N ALA A 28 3.37 6.56 -17.96
CA ALA A 28 2.62 5.61 -17.13
C ALA A 28 3.21 5.51 -15.70
N GLU A 29 4.54 5.54 -15.56
CA GLU A 29 5.20 5.57 -14.25
C GLU A 29 4.88 6.87 -13.49
N GLN A 30 4.88 8.01 -14.16
CA GLN A 30 4.51 9.31 -13.58
C GLN A 30 3.04 9.34 -13.13
N GLN A 31 2.12 8.79 -13.95
CA GLN A 31 0.71 8.66 -13.58
C GLN A 31 0.51 7.77 -12.35
N MET A 32 1.27 6.67 -12.26
CA MET A 32 1.28 5.80 -11.08
C MET A 32 1.73 6.56 -9.83
N MET A 33 2.83 7.31 -9.89
CA MET A 33 3.30 8.15 -8.79
C MET A 33 2.27 9.22 -8.42
N GLN A 34 1.64 9.83 -9.41
CA GLN A 34 0.60 10.86 -9.19
C GLN A 34 -0.56 10.32 -8.37
N VAL A 35 -1.04 9.09 -8.66
CA VAL A 35 -2.14 8.48 -7.91
C VAL A 35 -1.66 7.91 -6.59
N ASN A 36 -0.62 7.06 -6.62
CA ASN A 36 -0.22 6.28 -5.44
C ASN A 36 0.46 7.14 -4.35
N ILE A 37 1.07 8.27 -4.71
CA ILE A 37 1.83 9.14 -3.80
C ILE A 37 1.18 10.51 -3.69
N ILE A 38 1.16 11.29 -4.78
CA ILE A 38 0.81 12.71 -4.72
C ILE A 38 -0.65 12.91 -4.30
N SER A 39 -1.59 12.20 -4.95
CA SER A 39 -3.02 12.31 -4.62
C SER A 39 -3.31 11.84 -3.20
N LEU A 40 -2.71 10.72 -2.76
CA LEU A 40 -2.83 10.21 -1.40
C LEU A 40 -2.32 11.24 -0.37
N THR A 41 -1.14 11.82 -0.61
CA THR A 41 -0.56 12.83 0.28
C THR A 41 -1.43 14.08 0.36
N ASN A 42 -1.91 14.57 -0.80
CA ASN A 42 -2.77 15.76 -0.86
C ASN A 42 -4.09 15.57 -0.11
N LEU A 43 -4.76 14.43 -0.31
CA LEU A 43 -6.01 14.11 0.38
C LEU A 43 -5.77 13.96 1.90
N THR A 44 -4.71 13.25 2.28
CA THR A 44 -4.34 13.08 3.68
C THR A 44 -4.07 14.44 4.33
N HIS A 45 -3.26 15.30 3.71
CA HIS A 45 -2.96 16.63 4.23
C HIS A 45 -4.23 17.48 4.37
N HIS A 46 -5.08 17.49 3.34
CA HIS A 46 -6.30 18.30 3.34
C HIS A 46 -7.28 17.92 4.46
N TYR A 47 -7.56 16.62 4.61
CA TYR A 47 -8.56 16.16 5.58
C TYR A 47 -8.03 16.05 7.01
N SER A 48 -6.74 15.78 7.20
CA SER A 48 -6.13 15.67 8.52
C SER A 48 -6.19 16.99 9.29
N GLN A 49 -6.11 18.14 8.63
CA GLN A 49 -6.22 19.44 9.29
C GLN A 49 -7.53 19.58 10.09
N GLY A 50 -8.67 19.22 9.48
CA GLY A 50 -9.96 19.23 10.16
C GLY A 50 -10.07 18.16 11.25
N MET A 51 -9.50 16.98 11.05
CA MET A 51 -9.46 15.90 12.05
C MET A 51 -8.65 16.31 13.28
N VAL A 52 -7.47 16.89 13.09
CA VAL A 52 -6.60 17.41 14.17
C VAL A 52 -7.30 18.50 14.96
N ALA A 53 -7.93 19.48 14.27
CA ALA A 53 -8.64 20.57 14.91
C ALA A 53 -9.80 20.09 15.79
N ARG A 54 -10.49 19.02 15.39
CA ARG A 54 -11.59 18.41 16.16
C ARG A 54 -11.12 17.37 17.17
N ARG A 55 -9.82 16.99 17.12
CA ARG A 55 -9.24 15.88 17.90
C ARG A 55 -9.98 14.54 17.67
N GLN A 56 -10.38 14.29 16.43
CA GLN A 56 -11.12 13.10 16.05
C GLN A 56 -10.92 12.82 14.56
N GLY A 57 -10.45 11.62 14.22
CA GLY A 57 -10.32 11.19 12.84
C GLY A 57 -9.62 9.84 12.68
N LYS A 58 -9.90 9.18 11.57
CA LYS A 58 -9.25 7.90 11.19
C LYS A 58 -8.83 7.94 9.73
N ILE A 59 -7.61 7.52 9.47
CA ILE A 59 -7.06 7.46 8.11
C ILE A 59 -6.64 6.01 7.82
N LEU A 60 -7.09 5.47 6.69
CA LEU A 60 -6.65 4.18 6.18
C LEU A 60 -5.97 4.38 4.82
N ASN A 61 -4.69 4.11 4.76
CA ASN A 61 -3.91 4.15 3.52
C ASN A 61 -3.65 2.72 3.04
N ILE A 62 -4.09 2.41 1.80
CA ILE A 62 -3.86 1.10 1.21
C ILE A 62 -2.45 1.03 0.62
N SER A 63 -1.57 0.38 1.36
CA SER A 63 -0.22 0.04 0.94
C SER A 63 -0.17 -1.33 0.26
N SER A 64 0.82 -2.14 0.54
CA SER A 64 1.01 -3.51 0.03
C SER A 64 2.13 -4.21 0.81
N THR A 65 2.15 -5.54 0.79
CA THR A 65 3.34 -6.33 1.16
C THR A 65 4.58 -5.97 0.32
N ALA A 66 4.39 -5.43 -0.88
CA ALA A 66 5.43 -4.87 -1.74
C ALA A 66 6.24 -3.74 -1.08
N SER A 67 5.71 -3.08 -0.04
CA SER A 67 6.38 -1.98 0.66
C SER A 67 7.61 -2.39 1.49
N PHE A 68 7.79 -3.69 1.74
CA PHE A 68 8.84 -4.21 2.62
C PHE A 68 10.10 -4.69 1.89
N MET A 69 10.11 -4.62 0.56
CA MET A 69 11.24 -5.09 -0.24
C MET A 69 11.32 -4.34 -1.58
N PRO A 70 12.50 -4.30 -2.24
CA PRO A 70 12.60 -3.81 -3.62
C PRO A 70 11.97 -4.80 -4.60
N GLY A 71 11.25 -4.29 -5.62
CA GLY A 71 10.52 -5.10 -6.60
C GLY A 71 11.01 -4.92 -8.04
N PRO A 72 12.00 -5.69 -8.52
CA PRO A 72 12.31 -5.73 -9.95
C PRO A 72 11.06 -6.07 -10.78
N LEU A 73 10.96 -5.55 -11.98
CA LEU A 73 9.79 -5.58 -12.88
C LEU A 73 8.58 -4.75 -12.42
N GLN A 74 8.61 -4.20 -11.20
CA GLN A 74 7.61 -3.28 -10.65
C GLN A 74 8.26 -2.16 -9.81
N ALA A 75 9.41 -1.64 -10.22
CA ALA A 75 10.25 -0.77 -9.41
C ALA A 75 9.51 0.43 -8.81
N VAL A 76 8.77 1.19 -9.62
CA VAL A 76 8.03 2.38 -9.17
C VAL A 76 6.87 2.00 -8.27
N TYR A 77 6.16 0.91 -8.56
CA TYR A 77 5.06 0.44 -7.71
C TYR A 77 5.55 0.10 -6.30
N TYR A 78 6.58 -0.75 -6.17
CA TYR A 78 7.14 -1.13 -4.86
C TYR A 78 7.64 0.09 -4.09
N ALA A 79 8.35 1.00 -4.76
CA ALA A 79 8.81 2.25 -4.17
C ALA A 79 7.65 3.13 -3.70
N SER A 80 6.56 3.24 -4.50
CA SER A 80 5.37 3.99 -4.11
C SER A 80 4.68 3.42 -2.88
N LYS A 81 4.62 2.08 -2.76
CA LYS A 81 4.03 1.43 -1.59
C LYS A 81 4.93 1.52 -0.35
N ALA A 82 6.25 1.51 -0.52
CA ALA A 82 7.19 1.81 0.55
C ALA A 82 7.02 3.24 1.09
N PHE A 83 6.85 4.22 0.19
CA PHE A 83 6.48 5.58 0.57
C PHE A 83 5.19 5.59 1.40
N VAL A 84 4.11 4.97 0.94
CA VAL A 84 2.81 4.96 1.63
C VAL A 84 2.94 4.37 3.03
N THR A 85 3.64 3.24 3.19
CA THR A 85 3.82 2.60 4.51
C THR A 85 4.63 3.49 5.46
N SER A 86 5.75 4.05 5.00
CA SER A 86 6.60 4.93 5.80
C SER A 86 5.87 6.24 6.16
N PHE A 87 5.24 6.88 5.19
CA PHE A 87 4.46 8.10 5.38
C PHE A 87 3.34 7.91 6.41
N THR A 88 2.57 6.81 6.28
CA THR A 88 1.45 6.54 7.19
C THR A 88 1.91 6.36 8.63
N GLN A 89 3.02 5.66 8.86
CA GLN A 89 3.59 5.47 10.20
C GLN A 89 4.07 6.80 10.81
N ALA A 90 4.70 7.65 10.00
CA ALA A 90 5.17 8.95 10.47
C ALA A 90 4.00 9.85 10.91
N ILE A 91 2.99 10.02 10.04
CA ILE A 91 1.84 10.87 10.37
C ILE A 91 0.97 10.30 11.49
N ALA A 92 0.93 8.97 11.67
CA ALA A 92 0.24 8.35 12.81
C ALA A 92 0.86 8.81 14.13
N GLN A 93 2.18 8.86 14.22
CA GLN A 93 2.90 9.35 15.40
C GLN A 93 2.67 10.86 15.61
N GLU A 94 2.75 11.66 14.56
CA GLU A 94 2.55 13.11 14.63
C GLU A 94 1.13 13.50 15.08
N MET A 95 0.13 12.70 14.68
CA MET A 95 -1.28 13.01 14.97
C MET A 95 -1.82 12.31 16.22
N ALA A 96 -1.05 11.45 16.88
CA ALA A 96 -1.50 10.67 18.03
C ALA A 96 -1.98 11.57 19.20
N GLU A 97 -1.27 12.65 19.49
CA GLU A 97 -1.66 13.60 20.55
C GLU A 97 -2.99 14.34 20.28
N PHE A 98 -3.45 14.32 19.04
CA PHE A 98 -4.72 14.90 18.59
C PHE A 98 -5.83 13.87 18.47
N ASN A 99 -5.64 12.65 18.96
CA ASN A 99 -6.63 11.56 18.88
C ASN A 99 -7.05 11.25 17.43
N VAL A 100 -6.09 11.36 16.49
CA VAL A 100 -6.26 10.98 15.09
C VAL A 100 -5.35 9.80 14.81
N THR A 101 -5.93 8.72 14.26
CA THR A 101 -5.18 7.50 13.93
C THR A 101 -4.93 7.38 12.44
N ALA A 102 -3.79 6.79 12.05
CA ALA A 102 -3.51 6.43 10.67
C ALA A 102 -3.00 4.99 10.60
N THR A 103 -3.63 4.21 9.75
CA THR A 103 -3.36 2.77 9.55
C THR A 103 -2.86 2.53 8.13
N ALA A 104 -1.73 1.83 7.97
CA ALA A 104 -1.27 1.31 6.69
C ALA A 104 -1.76 -0.14 6.53
N LEU A 105 -2.69 -0.40 5.63
CA LEU A 105 -3.05 -1.77 5.25
C LEU A 105 -2.05 -2.28 4.21
N CYS A 106 -1.38 -3.37 4.50
CA CYS A 106 -0.37 -4.01 3.65
C CYS A 106 -0.86 -5.39 3.17
N PRO A 107 -1.79 -5.44 2.21
CA PRO A 107 -2.30 -6.70 1.72
C PRO A 107 -1.27 -7.42 0.84
N GLY A 108 -1.34 -8.76 0.83
CA GLY A 108 -0.80 -9.60 -0.22
C GLY A 108 -1.62 -9.46 -1.52
N PRO A 109 -1.51 -10.41 -2.45
CA PRO A 109 -2.29 -10.41 -3.69
C PRO A 109 -3.79 -10.41 -3.45
N VAL A 110 -4.52 -9.54 -4.14
CA VAL A 110 -5.99 -9.38 -4.02
C VAL A 110 -6.65 -9.55 -5.39
N ALA A 111 -7.71 -10.34 -5.43
CA ALA A 111 -8.49 -10.57 -6.66
C ALA A 111 -9.34 -9.34 -7.00
N THR A 112 -8.78 -8.47 -7.83
CA THR A 112 -9.40 -7.22 -8.30
C THR A 112 -8.94 -6.92 -9.73
N GLY A 113 -9.43 -5.82 -10.32
CA GLY A 113 -8.94 -5.28 -11.59
C GLY A 113 -7.47 -4.82 -11.57
N PHE A 114 -6.78 -4.90 -10.43
CA PHE A 114 -5.37 -4.53 -10.30
C PHE A 114 -4.45 -5.35 -11.20
N VAL A 115 -4.77 -6.64 -11.37
CA VAL A 115 -3.96 -7.57 -12.20
C VAL A 115 -3.98 -7.12 -13.66
N SER A 116 -5.17 -6.86 -14.22
CA SER A 116 -5.30 -6.41 -15.60
C SER A 116 -4.78 -4.99 -15.81
N ALA A 117 -5.09 -4.08 -14.90
CA ALA A 117 -4.59 -2.70 -14.97
C ALA A 117 -3.05 -2.62 -14.90
N GLY A 118 -2.42 -3.55 -14.18
CA GLY A 118 -0.97 -3.63 -13.99
C GLY A 118 -0.23 -4.48 -15.01
N ASN A 119 -0.92 -5.13 -15.98
CA ASN A 119 -0.34 -6.13 -16.88
C ASN A 119 0.36 -7.27 -16.10
N LEU A 120 -0.31 -7.80 -15.09
CA LEU A 120 0.21 -8.81 -14.15
C LEU A 120 -0.34 -10.21 -14.42
N GLU A 121 -1.07 -10.42 -15.51
CA GLU A 121 -1.51 -11.72 -15.96
C GLU A 121 -0.29 -12.63 -16.16
N GLY A 122 -0.40 -13.88 -15.69
CA GLY A 122 0.70 -14.85 -15.74
C GLY A 122 1.74 -14.73 -14.63
N VAL A 123 1.58 -13.79 -13.70
CA VAL A 123 2.42 -13.72 -12.48
C VAL A 123 1.84 -14.61 -11.40
N ASP A 124 2.58 -15.63 -11.00
CA ASP A 124 2.08 -16.74 -10.17
C ASP A 124 1.54 -16.33 -8.81
N ILE A 125 2.07 -15.30 -8.19
CA ILE A 125 1.62 -14.86 -6.86
C ILE A 125 0.14 -14.47 -6.83
N PHE A 126 -0.46 -14.12 -7.97
CA PHE A 126 -1.87 -13.76 -8.05
C PHE A 126 -2.82 -14.95 -8.20
N LYS A 127 -2.32 -16.19 -8.43
CA LYS A 127 -3.15 -17.40 -8.54
C LYS A 127 -3.97 -17.69 -7.27
N ASN A 128 -3.42 -17.36 -6.10
CA ASN A 128 -4.04 -17.58 -4.79
C ASN A 128 -4.46 -16.27 -4.12
N ALA A 129 -4.84 -15.26 -4.92
CA ALA A 129 -5.23 -13.95 -4.42
C ALA A 129 -6.46 -14.02 -3.49
N LYS A 130 -6.44 -13.23 -2.42
CA LYS A 130 -7.57 -13.12 -1.49
C LYS A 130 -8.69 -12.29 -2.10
N THR A 131 -9.92 -12.47 -1.62
CA THR A 131 -11.06 -11.68 -2.10
C THR A 131 -10.94 -10.21 -1.66
N ALA A 132 -11.37 -9.28 -2.50
CA ALA A 132 -11.40 -7.86 -2.16
C ALA A 132 -12.18 -7.59 -0.86
N ARG A 133 -13.31 -8.30 -0.66
CA ARG A 133 -14.14 -8.15 0.53
C ARG A 133 -13.43 -8.53 1.81
N SER A 134 -12.70 -9.66 1.83
CA SER A 134 -11.97 -10.09 3.03
C SER A 134 -10.85 -9.13 3.40
N VAL A 135 -10.16 -8.58 2.39
CA VAL A 135 -9.09 -7.59 2.59
C VAL A 135 -9.65 -6.25 3.08
N ALA A 136 -10.77 -5.80 2.49
CA ALA A 136 -11.44 -4.57 2.93
C ALA A 136 -11.94 -4.68 4.37
N GLN A 137 -12.53 -5.82 4.77
CA GLN A 137 -12.94 -6.06 6.15
C GLN A 137 -11.77 -6.03 7.13
N CYS A 138 -10.65 -6.66 6.76
CA CYS A 138 -9.42 -6.63 7.56
C CYS A 138 -8.92 -5.20 7.75
N GLY A 139 -8.83 -4.41 6.68
CA GLY A 139 -8.38 -3.02 6.73
C GLY A 139 -9.30 -2.12 7.53
N TYR A 140 -10.61 -2.30 7.37
CA TYR A 140 -11.61 -1.54 8.14
C TYR A 140 -11.49 -1.84 9.65
N THR A 141 -11.41 -3.12 10.01
CA THR A 141 -11.26 -3.53 11.42
C THR A 141 -9.97 -2.98 12.02
N ALA A 142 -8.85 -3.08 11.32
CA ALA A 142 -7.56 -2.56 11.75
C ALA A 142 -7.59 -1.03 11.94
N MET A 143 -8.22 -0.30 11.03
CA MET A 143 -8.42 1.14 11.15
C MET A 143 -9.27 1.50 12.38
N GLU A 144 -10.37 0.77 12.62
CA GLU A 144 -11.22 0.99 13.80
C GLU A 144 -10.47 0.75 15.11
N GLN A 145 -9.55 -0.21 15.14
CA GLN A 145 -8.70 -0.53 16.28
C GLN A 145 -7.46 0.37 16.41
N GLY A 146 -7.19 1.24 15.43
CA GLY A 146 -6.02 2.13 15.41
C GLY A 146 -4.69 1.38 15.21
N GLU A 147 -4.72 0.20 14.54
CA GLU A 147 -3.48 -0.52 14.23
C GLU A 147 -2.59 0.31 13.29
N LEU A 148 -1.29 0.40 13.62
CA LEU A 148 -0.33 1.18 12.83
C LEU A 148 -0.08 0.56 11.46
N VAL A 149 0.15 -0.77 11.41
CA VAL A 149 0.38 -1.55 10.18
C VAL A 149 -0.39 -2.85 10.25
N ALA A 150 -1.33 -3.03 9.33
CA ALA A 150 -2.18 -4.21 9.25
C ALA A 150 -1.82 -5.11 8.06
N PHE A 151 -1.95 -6.42 8.26
CA PHE A 151 -1.76 -7.44 7.23
C PHE A 151 -2.98 -8.35 7.19
N ASN A 152 -3.42 -8.71 6.02
CA ASN A 152 -4.54 -9.63 5.85
C ASN A 152 -4.15 -11.12 6.01
N GLU A 153 -2.85 -11.43 6.16
CA GLU A 153 -2.32 -12.78 6.32
C GLU A 153 -1.22 -12.81 7.39
N ALA A 154 -1.41 -13.59 8.46
CA ALA A 154 -0.45 -13.68 9.57
C ALA A 154 0.92 -14.23 9.15
N GLY A 155 0.96 -15.17 8.19
CA GLY A 155 2.21 -15.71 7.66
C GLY A 155 3.04 -14.64 6.94
N LEU A 156 2.39 -13.79 6.14
CA LEU A 156 3.06 -12.65 5.49
C LEU A 156 3.55 -11.64 6.51
N LYS A 157 2.75 -11.31 7.53
CA LYS A 157 3.16 -10.43 8.63
C LYS A 157 4.45 -10.91 9.28
N PHE A 158 4.52 -12.20 9.62
CA PHE A 158 5.72 -12.79 10.22
C PHE A 158 6.92 -12.73 9.28
N ALA A 159 6.75 -13.18 8.03
CA ALA A 159 7.85 -13.22 7.05
C ALA A 159 8.43 -11.83 6.78
N LEU A 160 7.58 -10.82 6.57
CA LEU A 160 7.98 -9.46 6.21
C LEU A 160 8.65 -8.70 7.37
N ASN A 161 8.23 -8.96 8.61
CA ASN A 161 8.79 -8.26 9.77
C ASN A 161 10.05 -8.93 10.33
N TRP A 162 10.19 -10.26 10.19
CA TRP A 162 11.23 -11.00 10.86
C TRP A 162 12.21 -11.74 9.93
N LEU A 163 11.73 -12.29 8.80
CA LEU A 163 12.59 -13.07 7.91
C LEU A 163 13.22 -12.20 6.81
N ILE A 164 12.42 -11.40 6.13
CA ILE A 164 12.85 -10.56 5.01
C ILE A 164 13.97 -9.58 5.40
N PRO A 165 13.92 -8.87 6.55
CA PRO A 165 14.98 -7.95 6.95
C PRO A 165 16.35 -8.61 7.18
N LEU A 166 16.36 -9.91 7.49
CA LEU A 166 17.61 -10.67 7.72
C LEU A 166 18.25 -11.18 6.44
N LEU A 167 17.54 -11.13 5.31
CA LEU A 167 18.07 -11.62 4.03
C LEU A 167 19.08 -10.64 3.43
N PRO A 168 20.24 -11.12 2.93
CA PRO A 168 21.15 -10.30 2.14
C PRO A 168 20.42 -9.67 0.94
N ARG A 169 20.64 -8.38 0.72
CA ARG A 169 19.94 -7.60 -0.33
C ARG A 169 19.98 -8.24 -1.73
N LYS A 170 21.12 -8.83 -2.11
CA LYS A 170 21.26 -9.51 -3.41
C LYS A 170 20.37 -10.76 -3.53
N ILE A 171 20.18 -11.49 -2.43
CA ILE A 171 19.29 -12.67 -2.40
C ILE A 171 17.85 -12.21 -2.48
N LEU A 172 17.47 -11.23 -1.68
CA LEU A 172 16.13 -10.65 -1.70
C LEU A 172 15.72 -10.15 -3.08
N LEU A 173 16.61 -9.44 -3.78
CA LEU A 173 16.36 -8.97 -5.16
C LEU A 173 16.10 -10.12 -6.14
N LYS A 174 16.84 -11.25 -6.01
CA LYS A 174 16.62 -12.42 -6.87
C LYS A 174 15.27 -13.08 -6.58
N ILE A 175 14.92 -13.24 -5.31
CA ILE A 175 13.63 -13.80 -4.89
C ILE A 175 12.48 -12.92 -5.37
N SER A 176 12.54 -11.63 -5.12
CA SER A 176 11.53 -10.67 -5.52
C SER A 176 11.36 -10.59 -7.04
N ARG A 177 12.47 -10.63 -7.81
CA ARG A 177 12.41 -10.69 -9.27
C ARG A 177 11.72 -11.96 -9.75
N LYS A 178 12.14 -13.14 -9.24
CA LYS A 178 11.55 -14.41 -9.63
C LYS A 178 10.04 -14.48 -9.33
N ALA A 179 9.60 -13.91 -8.21
CA ALA A 179 8.19 -13.85 -7.85
C ALA A 179 7.35 -12.99 -8.80
N MET A 180 7.98 -12.05 -9.53
CA MET A 180 7.32 -11.17 -10.50
C MET A 180 7.49 -11.63 -11.95
N GLU A 181 8.23 -12.69 -12.24
CA GLU A 181 8.34 -13.25 -13.58
C GLU A 181 7.02 -13.90 -13.98
N LYS A 182 6.63 -13.70 -15.24
CA LYS A 182 5.46 -14.36 -15.82
C LYS A 182 5.81 -15.81 -16.15
N THR A 183 4.93 -16.71 -15.77
CA THR A 183 4.98 -18.10 -16.25
C THR A 183 4.25 -18.16 -17.58
N SER A 184 4.96 -18.67 -18.59
CA SER A 184 4.42 -18.97 -19.93
C SER A 184 3.40 -20.10 -19.88
#